data_796f32bf4d114fec27f03f93cf25c4bb
#
_entry.id   796f32bf4d114fec27f03f93cf25c4bb
#
_cell.length_a   1.000
_cell.length_b   1.000
_cell.length_c   1.000
_cell.angle_alpha   90.00
_cell.angle_beta   90.00
_cell.angle_gamma   90.00
#
_symmetry.space_group_name_H-M   'P 1'
#
loop_
_entity.id
_entity.type
_entity.pdbx_description
1 polymer ?
#
loop_
_entity_poly.entity_id
_entity_poly.type
_entity_poly.pdbx_seq_one_letter_code
_entity_poly.pdbx_strand_id
1 'polypeptide(L)'
;MRKLTNIVTVAAVCLLLTGCSLYKEMRGEYQSQSVIPTNAYGTSQDIKEYPTNGSLANYSWREFFTDPLLQQLIEQVLAHNTDLNSACIAVEKSEASLKAAKLAYLPSLYFSPSGSLSSFDFGPVSKSYNMPLQLNMDIDAFGSITNKKRAANALLLQAQVREEIVRANLVSTVAQQYYMLQLLDHQLEILTATDSLWNASLETEKTLWENGKIYSTAVNQMESSYLNVKTQIVDTRRNIRSVENAISRLLAETPQHINRSYWGSSALPEHPDSTTGQRMFDTKFIKIGVPAEVLQNRPDIRLANFAMEEAFYNTQAARAAFFPSITLQGVAGWTNREGTVNPGKILLNAMASLTQPIFARGTIKANHKIAQLTEEDLQRKYVQTVIDAGNQVNEALADCQAAREKYAYYHRQVEVLREAYIGTHELMDNGKSNYLEVLTAQESLLNAQLSEALNMYNGAQAIIALYIALGGGTK
;
A
#
# COMPACT_ATOMS: atom_id res chain seq x y z
N MET A 1 -61.78 -15.91 -27.98
CA MET A 1 -60.34 -16.07 -28.27
C MET A 1 -59.66 -14.86 -28.89
N ARG A 2 -60.15 -14.22 -29.94
CA ARG A 2 -59.50 -13.00 -30.56
C ARG A 2 -59.26 -11.82 -29.63
N LYS A 3 -60.12 -11.56 -28.62
CA LYS A 3 -59.93 -10.45 -27.66
C LYS A 3 -58.81 -10.74 -26.62
N LEU A 4 -58.61 -12.01 -26.24
CA LEU A 4 -57.55 -12.40 -25.31
C LEU A 4 -56.16 -12.34 -25.98
N THR A 5 -56.08 -12.75 -27.26
CA THR A 5 -54.83 -12.61 -28.05
C THR A 5 -54.41 -11.18 -28.25
N ASN A 6 -55.37 -10.25 -28.49
CA ASN A 6 -55.06 -8.83 -28.63
C ASN A 6 -54.59 -8.18 -27.30
N ILE A 7 -55.11 -8.60 -26.15
CA ILE A 7 -54.68 -8.10 -24.84
C ILE A 7 -53.28 -8.62 -24.51
N VAL A 8 -53.01 -9.88 -24.83
CA VAL A 8 -51.66 -10.48 -24.61
C VAL A 8 -50.62 -9.85 -25.56
N THR A 9 -50.96 -9.58 -26.82
CA THR A 9 -50.06 -8.85 -27.73
C THR A 9 -49.80 -7.41 -27.33
N VAL A 10 -50.82 -6.66 -26.89
CA VAL A 10 -50.66 -5.28 -26.39
C VAL A 10 -49.83 -5.28 -25.09
N ALA A 11 -50.07 -6.18 -24.17
CA ALA A 11 -49.25 -6.31 -22.97
C ALA A 11 -47.77 -6.70 -23.28
N ALA A 12 -47.55 -7.57 -24.26
CA ALA A 12 -46.20 -7.92 -24.72
C ALA A 12 -45.48 -6.73 -25.41
N VAL A 13 -46.19 -5.93 -26.20
CA VAL A 13 -45.64 -4.71 -26.84
C VAL A 13 -45.37 -3.61 -25.81
N CYS A 14 -46.23 -3.42 -24.81
CA CYS A 14 -45.97 -2.50 -23.71
C CYS A 14 -44.77 -2.92 -22.84
N LEU A 15 -44.62 -4.22 -22.58
CA LEU A 15 -43.42 -4.78 -21.90
C LEU A 15 -42.14 -4.59 -22.72
N LEU A 16 -42.21 -4.65 -24.05
CA LEU A 16 -41.05 -4.40 -24.93
C LEU A 16 -40.65 -2.92 -24.97
N LEU A 17 -41.62 -2.00 -24.94
CA LEU A 17 -41.36 -0.54 -24.98
C LEU A 17 -40.80 0.01 -23.64
N THR A 18 -41.26 -0.51 -22.50
CA THR A 18 -40.71 -0.16 -21.18
C THR A 18 -39.36 -0.87 -20.92
N GLY A 19 -39.13 -2.00 -21.60
CA GLY A 19 -37.87 -2.75 -21.48
C GLY A 19 -36.64 -2.01 -22.02
N CYS A 20 -36.77 -1.16 -23.04
CA CYS A 20 -35.62 -0.46 -23.64
C CYS A 20 -35.00 0.58 -22.73
N SER A 21 -35.77 1.35 -21.95
CA SER A 21 -35.23 2.35 -21.01
C SER A 21 -34.61 1.66 -19.77
N LEU A 22 -35.29 0.66 -19.21
CA LEU A 22 -34.79 -0.20 -18.13
C LEU A 22 -33.52 -0.94 -18.54
N TYR A 23 -33.50 -1.49 -19.76
CA TYR A 23 -32.32 -2.18 -20.31
C TYR A 23 -31.09 -1.26 -20.38
N LYS A 24 -31.27 -0.01 -20.82
CA LYS A 24 -30.19 0.99 -20.88
C LYS A 24 -29.72 1.40 -19.47
N GLU A 25 -30.63 1.56 -18.53
CA GLU A 25 -30.33 1.90 -17.14
C GLU A 25 -29.58 0.77 -16.40
N MET A 26 -29.94 -0.50 -16.64
CA MET A 26 -29.30 -1.68 -16.03
C MET A 26 -27.93 -2.00 -16.60
N ARG A 27 -27.59 -1.47 -17.78
CA ARG A 27 -26.26 -1.55 -18.41
C ARG A 27 -25.49 -0.24 -18.32
N GLY A 28 -25.96 0.70 -17.52
CA GLY A 28 -25.29 1.98 -17.28
C GLY A 28 -23.80 1.77 -16.90
N GLU A 29 -22.99 2.71 -17.31
CA GLU A 29 -21.56 2.71 -16.95
C GLU A 29 -21.36 3.51 -15.67
N TYR A 30 -20.45 3.02 -14.84
CA TYR A 30 -20.02 3.77 -13.66
C TYR A 30 -19.37 5.08 -14.09
N GLN A 31 -19.79 6.17 -13.47
CA GLN A 31 -19.15 7.46 -13.64
C GLN A 31 -18.32 7.73 -12.40
N SER A 32 -17.01 7.82 -12.58
CA SER A 32 -16.10 8.15 -11.49
C SER A 32 -16.49 9.46 -10.82
N GLN A 33 -16.67 9.45 -9.52
CA GLN A 33 -16.92 10.67 -8.76
C GLN A 33 -15.60 11.40 -8.54
N SER A 34 -15.36 12.46 -9.33
CA SER A 34 -14.20 13.32 -9.17
C SER A 34 -14.43 14.46 -8.16
N VAL A 35 -15.16 14.20 -7.08
CA VAL A 35 -15.40 15.22 -6.05
C VAL A 35 -14.18 15.33 -5.15
N ILE A 36 -13.14 15.99 -5.65
CA ILE A 36 -11.99 16.39 -4.84
C ILE A 36 -12.27 17.83 -4.37
N PRO A 37 -12.32 18.08 -3.05
CA PRO A 37 -12.48 19.45 -2.55
C PRO A 37 -11.35 20.35 -3.06
N THR A 38 -11.66 21.56 -3.49
CA THR A 38 -10.68 22.54 -3.98
C THR A 38 -9.64 22.94 -2.92
N ASN A 39 -9.94 22.69 -1.64
CA ASN A 39 -9.08 22.93 -0.48
C ASN A 39 -8.68 21.62 0.21
N ALA A 40 -8.43 20.57 -0.55
CA ALA A 40 -8.08 19.23 -0.02
C ALA A 40 -6.87 19.21 0.92
N TYR A 41 -5.95 20.17 0.77
CA TYR A 41 -4.79 20.33 1.67
C TYR A 41 -5.05 21.33 2.83
N GLY A 42 -6.29 21.77 3.04
CA GLY A 42 -6.62 22.75 4.06
C GLY A 42 -6.35 24.18 3.63
N THR A 43 -6.45 25.12 4.61
CA THR A 43 -6.28 26.56 4.41
C THR A 43 -4.94 27.09 4.92
N SER A 44 -3.96 26.21 5.18
CA SER A 44 -2.68 26.65 5.76
C SER A 44 -1.97 27.61 4.81
N GLN A 45 -1.47 28.72 5.36
CA GLN A 45 -0.77 29.77 4.61
C GLN A 45 0.54 29.25 4.02
N ASP A 46 1.10 28.20 4.61
CA ASP A 46 2.38 27.59 4.27
C ASP A 46 2.39 26.94 2.88
N ILE A 47 1.25 26.42 2.41
CA ILE A 47 1.14 25.80 1.08
C ILE A 47 1.31 26.83 -0.07
N LYS A 48 1.05 28.11 0.20
CA LYS A 48 1.19 29.18 -0.83
C LYS A 48 2.64 29.47 -1.20
N GLU A 49 3.60 29.09 -0.38
CA GLU A 49 5.03 29.30 -0.64
C GLU A 49 5.65 28.24 -1.56
N TYR A 50 4.95 27.15 -1.85
CA TYR A 50 5.49 26.09 -2.69
C TYR A 50 5.08 26.23 -4.17
N PRO A 51 6.01 25.97 -5.11
CA PRO A 51 5.69 26.04 -6.54
C PRO A 51 4.61 25.02 -6.91
N THR A 52 3.56 25.48 -7.57
CA THR A 52 2.42 24.64 -7.99
C THR A 52 2.60 24.00 -9.37
N ASN A 53 3.63 24.38 -10.12
CA ASN A 53 3.88 23.87 -11.47
C ASN A 53 4.74 22.60 -11.44
N GLY A 54 4.14 21.48 -11.75
CA GLY A 54 4.74 20.14 -11.70
C GLY A 54 4.48 19.45 -10.36
N SER A 55 4.55 18.13 -10.33
CA SER A 55 4.36 17.34 -9.12
C SER A 55 5.57 16.45 -8.87
N LEU A 56 6.00 16.36 -7.62
CA LEU A 56 7.03 15.42 -7.16
C LEU A 56 6.63 13.95 -7.45
N ALA A 57 5.32 13.68 -7.50
CA ALA A 57 4.75 12.38 -7.86
C ALA A 57 5.14 11.88 -9.26
N ASN A 58 5.56 12.78 -10.16
CA ASN A 58 5.96 12.41 -11.52
C ASN A 58 7.40 11.88 -11.62
N TYR A 59 8.21 12.11 -10.58
CA TYR A 59 9.56 11.57 -10.53
C TYR A 59 9.52 10.08 -10.23
N SER A 60 10.27 9.30 -10.99
CA SER A 60 10.52 7.91 -10.63
C SER A 60 11.36 7.84 -9.34
N TRP A 61 11.27 6.75 -8.62
CA TRP A 61 12.10 6.58 -7.41
C TRP A 61 13.62 6.61 -7.72
N ARG A 62 14.04 6.27 -8.97
CA ARG A 62 15.43 6.37 -9.41
C ARG A 62 15.88 7.81 -9.58
N GLU A 63 15.01 8.69 -10.01
CA GLU A 63 15.29 10.12 -10.12
C GLU A 63 15.26 10.81 -8.75
N PHE A 64 14.43 10.28 -7.84
CA PHE A 64 14.28 10.82 -6.50
C PHE A 64 15.43 10.42 -5.58
N PHE A 65 15.84 9.14 -5.56
CA PHE A 65 16.97 8.66 -4.77
C PHE A 65 18.23 8.62 -5.64
N THR A 66 19.17 9.48 -5.37
CA THR A 66 20.40 9.63 -6.17
C THR A 66 21.55 8.73 -5.73
N ASP A 67 21.45 8.10 -4.53
CA ASP A 67 22.46 7.17 -4.01
C ASP A 67 22.44 5.84 -4.78
N PRO A 68 23.53 5.46 -5.49
CA PRO A 68 23.56 4.25 -6.29
C PRO A 68 23.45 2.96 -5.45
N LEU A 69 23.95 2.95 -4.19
CA LEU A 69 23.84 1.79 -3.31
C LEU A 69 22.40 1.61 -2.84
N LEU A 70 21.69 2.71 -2.54
CA LEU A 70 20.27 2.66 -2.23
C LEU A 70 19.45 2.19 -3.43
N GLN A 71 19.73 2.71 -4.63
CA GLN A 71 19.05 2.27 -5.86
C GLN A 71 19.22 0.78 -6.10
N GLN A 72 20.45 0.28 -5.99
CA GLN A 72 20.74 -1.15 -6.13
C GLN A 72 19.98 -1.99 -5.09
N LEU A 73 19.93 -1.53 -3.84
CA LEU A 73 19.21 -2.20 -2.77
C LEU A 73 17.71 -2.26 -3.03
N ILE A 74 17.11 -1.15 -3.48
CA ILE A 74 15.70 -1.09 -3.87
C ILE A 74 15.42 -2.09 -5.01
N GLU A 75 16.26 -2.12 -6.05
CA GLU A 75 16.12 -3.06 -7.18
C GLU A 75 16.14 -4.52 -6.71
N GLN A 76 17.08 -4.87 -5.83
CA GLN A 76 17.18 -6.22 -5.28
C GLN A 76 15.92 -6.59 -4.47
N VAL A 77 15.43 -5.67 -3.63
CA VAL A 77 14.19 -5.91 -2.87
C VAL A 77 13.00 -6.08 -3.80
N LEU A 78 12.84 -5.21 -4.80
CA LEU A 78 11.73 -5.32 -5.76
C LEU A 78 11.78 -6.61 -6.59
N ALA A 79 12.97 -7.17 -6.81
CA ALA A 79 13.12 -8.44 -7.54
C ALA A 79 12.80 -9.68 -6.69
N HIS A 80 13.06 -9.65 -5.38
CA HIS A 80 13.02 -10.86 -4.54
C HIS A 80 11.94 -10.83 -3.45
N ASN A 81 11.33 -9.68 -3.19
CA ASN A 81 10.40 -9.54 -2.07
C ASN A 81 9.15 -10.42 -2.21
N THR A 82 8.85 -11.18 -1.15
CA THR A 82 7.73 -12.13 -1.12
C THR A 82 6.36 -11.44 -1.18
N ASP A 83 6.21 -10.27 -0.55
CA ASP A 83 4.92 -9.57 -0.51
C ASP A 83 4.59 -8.99 -1.89
N LEU A 84 5.58 -8.47 -2.62
CA LEU A 84 5.40 -7.99 -4.00
C LEU A 84 5.08 -9.16 -4.93
N ASN A 85 5.77 -10.28 -4.82
CA ASN A 85 5.45 -11.48 -5.58
C ASN A 85 4.02 -11.98 -5.30
N SER A 86 3.59 -11.93 -4.05
CA SER A 86 2.21 -12.27 -3.68
C SER A 86 1.18 -11.31 -4.28
N ALA A 87 1.50 -10.03 -4.37
CA ALA A 87 0.66 -9.03 -5.03
C ALA A 87 0.57 -9.29 -6.55
N CYS A 88 1.69 -9.63 -7.22
CA CYS A 88 1.69 -10.03 -8.64
C CYS A 88 0.81 -11.28 -8.87
N ILE A 89 0.93 -12.31 -8.01
CA ILE A 89 0.07 -13.50 -8.07
C ILE A 89 -1.42 -13.13 -7.86
N ALA A 90 -1.73 -12.14 -7.04
CA ALA A 90 -3.10 -11.67 -6.86
C ALA A 90 -3.66 -11.00 -8.13
N VAL A 91 -2.82 -10.30 -8.90
CA VAL A 91 -3.18 -9.78 -10.22
C VAL A 91 -3.51 -10.94 -11.18
N GLU A 92 -2.64 -11.94 -11.29
CA GLU A 92 -2.87 -13.12 -12.14
C GLU A 92 -4.16 -13.88 -11.77
N LYS A 93 -4.46 -14.02 -10.46
CA LYS A 93 -5.72 -14.60 -9.98
C LYS A 93 -6.94 -13.78 -10.44
N SER A 94 -6.83 -12.46 -10.39
CA SER A 94 -7.91 -11.56 -10.81
C SER A 94 -8.09 -11.59 -12.34
N GLU A 95 -7.02 -11.72 -13.11
CA GLU A 95 -7.08 -11.94 -14.57
C GLU A 95 -7.79 -13.26 -14.93
N ALA A 96 -7.46 -14.33 -14.21
CA ALA A 96 -8.13 -15.61 -14.40
C ALA A 96 -9.63 -15.52 -14.07
N SER A 97 -10.00 -14.79 -13.00
CA SER A 97 -11.40 -14.53 -12.64
C SER A 97 -12.12 -13.70 -13.70
N LEU A 98 -11.50 -12.66 -14.22
CA LEU A 98 -12.05 -11.87 -15.32
C LEU A 98 -12.22 -12.71 -16.60
N LYS A 99 -11.25 -13.60 -16.91
CA LYS A 99 -11.35 -14.52 -18.03
C LYS A 99 -12.55 -15.46 -17.86
N ALA A 100 -12.76 -16.02 -16.67
CA ALA A 100 -13.92 -16.84 -16.34
C ALA A 100 -15.25 -16.04 -16.50
N ALA A 101 -15.28 -14.80 -16.02
CA ALA A 101 -16.44 -13.92 -16.18
C ALA A 101 -16.72 -13.56 -17.65
N LYS A 102 -15.70 -13.40 -18.50
CA LYS A 102 -15.83 -13.23 -19.94
C LYS A 102 -16.39 -14.49 -20.62
N LEU A 103 -15.96 -15.66 -20.18
CA LEU A 103 -16.43 -16.94 -20.72
C LEU A 103 -17.86 -17.31 -20.27
N ALA A 104 -18.42 -16.63 -19.27
CA ALA A 104 -19.81 -16.85 -18.80
C ALA A 104 -20.89 -16.55 -19.86
N TYR A 105 -20.53 -15.89 -20.96
CA TYR A 105 -21.42 -15.74 -22.13
C TYR A 105 -21.46 -16.96 -23.04
N LEU A 106 -20.51 -17.87 -22.90
CA LEU A 106 -20.46 -19.09 -23.71
C LEU A 106 -21.26 -20.20 -23.03
N PRO A 107 -21.81 -21.14 -23.83
CA PRO A 107 -22.48 -22.30 -23.27
C PRO A 107 -21.50 -23.18 -22.52
N SER A 108 -21.92 -23.67 -21.36
CA SER A 108 -21.25 -24.74 -20.63
C SER A 108 -21.64 -26.09 -21.19
N LEU A 109 -20.69 -27.02 -21.31
CA LEU A 109 -20.87 -28.34 -21.87
C LEU A 109 -20.51 -29.39 -20.80
N TYR A 110 -21.46 -30.29 -20.50
CA TYR A 110 -21.28 -31.35 -19.52
C TYR A 110 -21.59 -32.70 -20.13
N PHE A 111 -20.74 -33.68 -19.87
CA PHE A 111 -21.03 -35.10 -20.17
C PHE A 111 -21.28 -35.79 -18.82
N SER A 112 -22.50 -36.25 -18.61
CA SER A 112 -22.96 -36.84 -17.35
C SER A 112 -23.64 -38.20 -17.56
N PRO A 113 -22.84 -39.26 -17.82
CA PRO A 113 -23.39 -40.59 -17.99
C PRO A 113 -24.02 -41.08 -16.70
N SER A 114 -25.17 -41.70 -16.80
CA SER A 114 -25.89 -42.29 -15.67
C SER A 114 -26.43 -43.66 -16.05
N GLY A 115 -26.44 -44.56 -15.08
CA GLY A 115 -27.08 -45.85 -15.18
C GLY A 115 -27.96 -46.11 -13.95
N SER A 116 -29.09 -46.76 -14.16
CA SER A 116 -29.95 -47.19 -13.05
C SER A 116 -30.36 -48.65 -13.18
N LEU A 117 -30.46 -49.30 -12.04
CA LEU A 117 -31.05 -50.62 -11.85
C LEU A 117 -32.24 -50.41 -10.97
N SER A 118 -33.44 -50.80 -11.39
CA SER A 118 -34.65 -50.70 -10.61
C SER A 118 -35.41 -51.99 -10.67
N SER A 119 -35.94 -52.44 -9.54
CA SER A 119 -36.87 -53.53 -9.41
C SER A 119 -38.02 -53.06 -8.52
N PHE A 120 -39.24 -53.35 -8.93
CA PHE A 120 -40.45 -53.07 -8.16
C PHE A 120 -41.02 -54.37 -7.66
N ASP A 121 -41.29 -54.46 -6.36
CA ASP A 121 -41.90 -55.61 -5.67
C ASP A 121 -41.18 -56.95 -5.99
N PHE A 122 -39.85 -56.95 -5.94
CA PHE A 122 -38.95 -58.07 -6.28
C PHE A 122 -39.16 -58.64 -7.70
N GLY A 123 -39.78 -57.85 -8.58
CA GLY A 123 -39.98 -58.20 -9.98
C GLY A 123 -38.71 -58.11 -10.83
N PRO A 124 -38.79 -58.27 -12.16
CA PRO A 124 -37.65 -58.24 -13.04
C PRO A 124 -36.87 -56.92 -12.92
N VAL A 125 -35.54 -57.01 -12.86
CA VAL A 125 -34.66 -55.81 -12.80
C VAL A 125 -34.68 -55.09 -14.14
N SER A 126 -35.15 -53.85 -14.16
CA SER A 126 -35.04 -52.96 -15.28
C SER A 126 -33.67 -52.28 -15.24
N LYS A 127 -32.97 -52.31 -16.37
CA LYS A 127 -31.65 -51.67 -16.56
C LYS A 127 -31.80 -50.51 -17.51
N SER A 128 -31.45 -49.31 -17.06
CA SER A 128 -31.40 -48.14 -17.95
C SER A 128 -30.03 -47.46 -17.88
N TYR A 129 -29.58 -46.94 -19.01
CA TYR A 129 -28.44 -46.03 -19.08
C TYR A 129 -28.81 -44.81 -19.88
N ASN A 130 -28.12 -43.71 -19.56
CA ASN A 130 -28.22 -42.43 -20.24
C ASN A 130 -26.84 -41.82 -20.39
N MET A 131 -26.46 -41.43 -21.57
CA MET A 131 -25.17 -40.83 -21.91
C MET A 131 -25.41 -39.46 -22.55
N PRO A 132 -25.90 -38.44 -21.79
CA PRO A 132 -26.19 -37.14 -22.32
C PRO A 132 -24.96 -36.26 -22.37
N LEU A 133 -24.77 -35.56 -23.48
CA LEU A 133 -24.01 -34.33 -23.58
C LEU A 133 -24.99 -33.17 -23.37
N GLN A 134 -24.82 -32.40 -22.28
CA GLN A 134 -25.72 -31.34 -21.90
C GLN A 134 -25.04 -30.00 -22.17
N LEU A 135 -25.74 -29.11 -22.84
CA LEU A 135 -25.34 -27.73 -23.12
C LEU A 135 -26.25 -26.81 -22.31
N ASN A 136 -25.68 -25.91 -21.53
CA ASN A 136 -26.41 -24.87 -20.79
C ASN A 136 -25.84 -23.50 -21.12
N MET A 137 -26.69 -22.54 -21.44
CA MET A 137 -26.33 -21.19 -21.77
C MET A 137 -27.35 -20.21 -21.13
N ASP A 138 -26.84 -19.24 -20.37
CA ASP A 138 -27.66 -18.16 -19.84
C ASP A 138 -27.63 -16.96 -20.78
N ILE A 139 -28.81 -16.44 -21.12
CA ILE A 139 -28.93 -15.22 -21.93
C ILE A 139 -28.94 -14.00 -21.01
N ASP A 140 -28.01 -13.09 -21.23
CA ASP A 140 -27.87 -11.85 -20.45
C ASP A 140 -28.90 -10.79 -20.89
N ALA A 141 -30.18 -11.06 -20.71
CA ALA A 141 -31.25 -10.15 -21.11
C ALA A 141 -31.30 -8.88 -20.22
N PHE A 142 -30.95 -9.01 -18.94
CA PHE A 142 -31.07 -7.93 -17.95
C PHE A 142 -29.69 -7.49 -17.37
N GLY A 143 -28.61 -7.83 -18.02
CA GLY A 143 -27.27 -7.34 -17.68
C GLY A 143 -26.62 -7.99 -16.46
N SER A 144 -27.12 -9.11 -15.98
CA SER A 144 -26.52 -9.82 -14.83
C SER A 144 -25.08 -10.27 -15.12
N ILE A 145 -24.86 -10.93 -16.26
CA ILE A 145 -23.54 -11.40 -16.68
C ILE A 145 -22.64 -10.22 -17.02
N THR A 146 -23.18 -9.22 -17.74
CA THR A 146 -22.45 -8.00 -18.10
C THR A 146 -21.93 -7.27 -16.85
N ASN A 147 -22.77 -7.08 -15.84
CA ASN A 147 -22.36 -6.38 -14.63
C ASN A 147 -21.38 -7.22 -13.77
N LYS A 148 -21.56 -8.54 -13.68
CA LYS A 148 -20.58 -9.43 -13.05
C LYS A 148 -19.20 -9.39 -13.74
N LYS A 149 -19.17 -9.34 -15.09
CA LYS A 149 -17.92 -9.16 -15.85
C LYS A 149 -17.29 -7.79 -15.55
N ARG A 150 -18.08 -6.72 -15.48
CA ARG A 150 -17.58 -5.38 -15.16
C ARG A 150 -17.06 -5.31 -13.72
N ALA A 151 -17.74 -5.93 -12.76
CA ALA A 151 -17.27 -6.06 -11.39
C ALA A 151 -15.94 -6.83 -11.32
N ALA A 152 -15.81 -7.94 -12.06
CA ALA A 152 -14.54 -8.68 -12.15
C ALA A 152 -13.41 -7.86 -12.79
N ASN A 153 -13.73 -6.97 -13.75
CA ASN A 153 -12.75 -6.04 -14.31
C ASN A 153 -12.31 -4.98 -13.28
N ALA A 154 -13.24 -4.43 -12.51
CA ALA A 154 -12.92 -3.50 -11.43
C ALA A 154 -12.06 -4.17 -10.34
N LEU A 155 -12.30 -5.44 -10.02
CA LEU A 155 -11.45 -6.25 -9.14
C LEU A 155 -10.03 -6.43 -9.67
N LEU A 156 -9.86 -6.64 -10.99
CA LEU A 156 -8.53 -6.70 -11.61
C LEU A 156 -7.81 -5.36 -11.47
N LEU A 157 -8.47 -4.24 -11.76
CA LEU A 157 -7.90 -2.90 -11.61
C LEU A 157 -7.52 -2.62 -10.13
N GLN A 158 -8.34 -3.07 -9.18
CA GLN A 158 -7.98 -3.01 -7.75
C GLN A 158 -6.72 -3.82 -7.42
N ALA A 159 -6.58 -5.03 -7.98
CA ALA A 159 -5.41 -5.87 -7.75
C ALA A 159 -4.13 -5.23 -8.30
N GLN A 160 -4.19 -4.63 -9.49
CA GLN A 160 -3.08 -3.90 -10.10
C GLN A 160 -2.67 -2.69 -9.25
N VAL A 161 -3.64 -1.90 -8.79
CA VAL A 161 -3.33 -0.75 -7.92
C VAL A 161 -2.79 -1.19 -6.55
N ARG A 162 -3.24 -2.33 -6.00
CA ARG A 162 -2.65 -2.90 -4.77
C ARG A 162 -1.19 -3.31 -4.96
N GLU A 163 -0.83 -3.85 -6.12
CA GLU A 163 0.57 -4.13 -6.48
C GLU A 163 1.39 -2.83 -6.49
N GLU A 164 0.88 -1.76 -7.12
CA GLU A 164 1.53 -0.44 -7.11
C GLU A 164 1.75 0.09 -5.67
N ILE A 165 0.74 -0.06 -4.80
CA ILE A 165 0.84 0.34 -3.37
C ILE A 165 1.93 -0.47 -2.66
N VAL A 166 1.98 -1.78 -2.84
CA VAL A 166 3.01 -2.63 -2.23
C VAL A 166 4.39 -2.22 -2.72
N ARG A 167 4.55 -1.96 -4.00
CA ARG A 167 5.80 -1.47 -4.61
C ARG A 167 6.24 -0.15 -3.99
N ALA A 168 5.37 0.85 -3.93
CA ALA A 168 5.67 2.16 -3.34
C ALA A 168 6.04 2.05 -1.85
N ASN A 169 5.33 1.22 -1.09
CA ASN A 169 5.62 0.99 0.32
C ASN A 169 6.97 0.29 0.52
N LEU A 170 7.34 -0.65 -0.34
CA LEU A 170 8.66 -1.30 -0.29
C LEU A 170 9.78 -0.31 -0.57
N VAL A 171 9.65 0.51 -1.62
CA VAL A 171 10.61 1.58 -1.94
C VAL A 171 10.80 2.51 -0.76
N SER A 172 9.70 2.98 -0.15
CA SER A 172 9.74 3.83 1.04
C SER A 172 10.39 3.14 2.23
N THR A 173 10.00 1.91 2.54
CA THR A 173 10.51 1.17 3.69
C THR A 173 12.01 0.89 3.56
N VAL A 174 12.47 0.50 2.37
CA VAL A 174 13.90 0.28 2.11
C VAL A 174 14.68 1.57 2.30
N ALA A 175 14.21 2.68 1.73
CA ALA A 175 14.87 3.97 1.86
C ALA A 175 14.93 4.43 3.34
N GLN A 176 13.83 4.28 4.09
CA GLN A 176 13.78 4.61 5.52
C GLN A 176 14.77 3.78 6.33
N GLN A 177 14.86 2.46 6.09
CA GLN A 177 15.81 1.59 6.77
C GLN A 177 17.26 1.90 6.38
N TYR A 178 17.51 2.23 5.12
CA TYR A 178 18.82 2.64 4.63
C TYR A 178 19.34 3.91 5.32
N TYR A 179 18.51 4.96 5.39
CA TYR A 179 18.87 6.19 6.10
C TYR A 179 19.00 5.98 7.61
N MET A 180 18.23 5.04 8.20
CA MET A 180 18.41 4.62 9.59
C MET A 180 19.79 4.00 9.82
N LEU A 181 20.27 3.15 8.90
CA LEU A 181 21.63 2.59 9.00
C LEU A 181 22.69 3.69 8.94
N GLN A 182 22.54 4.66 8.04
CA GLN A 182 23.48 5.78 7.95
C GLN A 182 23.48 6.62 9.24
N LEU A 183 22.30 6.88 9.83
CA LEU A 183 22.20 7.55 11.12
C LEU A 183 22.96 6.77 12.21
N LEU A 184 22.73 5.46 12.31
CA LEU A 184 23.33 4.62 13.34
C LEU A 184 24.85 4.52 13.18
N ASP A 185 25.36 4.48 11.94
CA ASP A 185 26.80 4.51 11.68
C ASP A 185 27.40 5.86 12.11
N HIS A 186 26.75 6.96 11.80
CA HIS A 186 27.21 8.29 12.23
C HIS A 186 27.16 8.46 13.76
N GLN A 187 26.09 7.95 14.40
CA GLN A 187 26.03 7.92 15.88
C GLN A 187 27.16 7.04 16.46
N LEU A 188 27.45 5.91 15.85
CA LEU A 188 28.54 5.02 16.29
C LEU A 188 29.90 5.70 16.14
N GLU A 189 30.11 6.49 15.08
CA GLU A 189 31.33 7.28 14.89
C GLU A 189 31.49 8.34 15.99
N ILE A 190 30.45 9.14 16.26
CA ILE A 190 30.42 10.15 17.34
C ILE A 190 30.73 9.48 18.69
N LEU A 191 30.04 8.39 19.01
CA LEU A 191 30.19 7.66 20.25
C LEU A 191 31.59 7.04 20.39
N THR A 192 32.18 6.52 19.31
CA THR A 192 33.51 5.93 19.33
C THR A 192 34.60 7.02 19.50
N ALA A 193 34.43 8.16 18.86
CA ALA A 193 35.31 9.30 19.07
C ALA A 193 35.23 9.80 20.52
N THR A 194 34.03 9.90 21.07
CA THR A 194 33.78 10.26 22.46
C THR A 194 34.37 9.25 23.43
N ASP A 195 34.23 7.94 23.16
CA ASP A 195 34.82 6.85 23.95
C ASP A 195 36.34 7.02 24.09
N SER A 196 37.02 7.29 22.99
CA SER A 196 38.47 7.50 22.99
C SER A 196 38.90 8.73 23.79
N LEU A 197 38.14 9.84 23.64
CA LEU A 197 38.40 11.09 24.36
C LEU A 197 38.17 10.92 25.86
N TRP A 198 37.04 10.34 26.25
CA TRP A 198 36.67 10.19 27.65
C TRP A 198 37.53 9.14 28.37
N ASN A 199 38.02 8.13 27.67
CA ASN A 199 39.01 7.21 28.24
C ASN A 199 40.29 7.94 28.59
N ALA A 200 40.81 8.83 27.73
CA ALA A 200 42.00 9.60 27.99
C ALA A 200 41.80 10.56 29.18
N SER A 201 40.62 11.22 29.27
CA SER A 201 40.24 12.06 30.39
C SER A 201 40.17 11.30 31.72
N LEU A 202 39.58 10.10 31.73
CA LEU A 202 39.47 9.23 32.92
C LEU A 202 40.87 8.81 33.44
N GLU A 203 41.77 8.45 32.54
CA GLU A 203 43.16 8.08 32.95
C GLU A 203 43.93 9.31 33.51
N THR A 204 43.69 10.49 32.96
CA THR A 204 44.22 11.75 33.49
C THR A 204 43.68 12.04 34.90
N GLU A 205 42.38 11.90 35.12
CA GLU A 205 41.74 12.10 36.42
C GLU A 205 42.19 11.09 37.48
N LYS A 206 42.36 9.82 37.10
CA LYS A 206 42.93 8.79 37.97
C LYS A 206 44.36 9.18 38.45
N THR A 207 45.20 9.65 37.53
CA THR A 207 46.54 10.15 37.86
C THR A 207 46.50 11.37 38.80
N LEU A 208 45.58 12.30 38.59
CA LEU A 208 45.40 13.45 39.48
C LEU A 208 44.91 13.04 40.89
N TRP A 209 44.02 12.07 40.96
CA TRP A 209 43.54 11.51 42.24
C TRP A 209 44.68 10.80 43.01
N GLU A 210 45.44 9.95 42.32
CA GLU A 210 46.61 9.26 42.95
C GLU A 210 47.65 10.26 43.50
N ASN A 211 47.77 11.42 42.86
CA ASN A 211 48.60 12.52 43.33
C ASN A 211 47.92 13.45 44.37
N GLY A 212 46.72 13.09 44.82
CA GLY A 212 45.98 13.85 45.83
C GLY A 212 45.45 15.23 45.40
N LYS A 213 45.35 15.48 44.07
CA LYS A 213 44.92 16.76 43.50
C LYS A 213 43.40 16.88 43.34
N ILE A 214 42.70 15.74 43.24
CA ILE A 214 41.24 15.67 43.13
C ILE A 214 40.67 14.60 44.05
N TYR A 215 39.36 14.64 44.30
CA TYR A 215 38.68 13.64 45.11
C TYR A 215 38.24 12.44 44.29
N SER A 216 38.15 11.24 44.90
CA SER A 216 37.67 10.01 44.26
C SER A 216 36.27 10.14 43.68
N THR A 217 35.44 11.03 44.19
CA THR A 217 34.11 11.31 43.64
C THR A 217 34.14 11.85 42.20
N ALA A 218 35.20 12.58 41.85
CA ALA A 218 35.44 13.07 40.50
C ALA A 218 35.67 11.89 39.53
N VAL A 219 36.63 11.04 39.88
CA VAL A 219 36.96 9.84 39.07
C VAL A 219 35.76 8.93 38.92
N ASN A 220 35.00 8.69 40.00
CA ASN A 220 33.78 7.84 39.91
C ASN A 220 32.71 8.41 39.01
N GLN A 221 32.52 9.73 38.98
CA GLN A 221 31.57 10.41 38.13
C GLN A 221 31.99 10.30 36.65
N MET A 222 33.26 10.59 36.36
CA MET A 222 33.82 10.42 35.01
C MET A 222 33.73 8.96 34.53
N GLU A 223 34.05 8.00 35.38
CA GLU A 223 33.95 6.57 35.07
C GLU A 223 32.48 6.18 34.76
N SER A 224 31.52 6.68 35.56
CA SER A 224 30.08 6.46 35.33
C SER A 224 29.65 6.98 33.95
N SER A 225 30.02 8.21 33.60
CA SER A 225 29.71 8.81 32.31
C SER A 225 30.39 8.08 31.16
N TYR A 226 31.64 7.67 31.30
CA TYR A 226 32.38 6.84 30.36
C TYR A 226 31.69 5.49 30.12
N LEU A 227 31.26 4.78 31.17
CA LEU A 227 30.52 3.52 31.07
C LEU A 227 29.19 3.70 30.38
N ASN A 228 28.51 4.85 30.53
CA ASN A 228 27.30 5.17 29.82
C ASN A 228 27.56 5.25 28.29
N VAL A 229 28.64 5.89 27.85
CA VAL A 229 29.03 5.90 26.43
C VAL A 229 29.29 4.48 25.91
N LYS A 230 29.97 3.64 26.71
CA LYS A 230 30.18 2.22 26.36
C LYS A 230 28.85 1.47 26.14
N THR A 231 27.86 1.68 27.00
CA THR A 231 26.54 1.04 26.84
C THR A 231 25.85 1.53 25.58
N GLN A 232 25.91 2.84 25.27
CA GLN A 232 25.34 3.41 24.04
C GLN A 232 26.00 2.83 22.77
N ILE A 233 27.32 2.61 22.79
CA ILE A 233 28.03 1.93 21.67
C ILE A 233 27.49 0.51 21.46
N VAL A 234 27.31 -0.27 22.53
CA VAL A 234 26.76 -1.64 22.45
C VAL A 234 25.34 -1.61 21.88
N ASP A 235 24.50 -0.70 22.37
CA ASP A 235 23.13 -0.54 21.89
C ASP A 235 23.06 -0.11 20.42
N THR A 236 23.90 0.82 20.00
CA THR A 236 23.99 1.28 18.60
C THR A 236 24.40 0.13 17.67
N ARG A 237 25.42 -0.66 18.04
CA ARG A 237 25.83 -1.85 17.27
C ARG A 237 24.72 -2.89 17.19
N ARG A 238 23.96 -3.12 18.27
CA ARG A 238 22.80 -4.00 18.27
C ARG A 238 21.71 -3.48 17.32
N ASN A 239 21.44 -2.16 17.34
CA ASN A 239 20.47 -1.52 16.49
C ASN A 239 20.86 -1.62 15.00
N ILE A 240 22.12 -1.42 14.64
CA ILE A 240 22.64 -1.65 13.28
C ILE A 240 22.29 -3.07 12.81
N ARG A 241 22.63 -4.10 13.59
CA ARG A 241 22.29 -5.48 13.25
C ARG A 241 20.78 -5.71 13.10
N SER A 242 19.98 -5.08 13.95
CA SER A 242 18.52 -5.20 13.88
C SER A 242 17.97 -4.63 12.56
N VAL A 243 18.49 -3.49 12.11
CA VAL A 243 18.08 -2.86 10.85
C VAL A 243 18.61 -3.65 9.65
N GLU A 244 19.84 -4.13 9.68
CA GLU A 244 20.40 -5.03 8.65
C GLU A 244 19.55 -6.31 8.50
N ASN A 245 19.11 -6.90 9.62
CA ASN A 245 18.22 -8.06 9.62
C ASN A 245 16.82 -7.69 9.05
N ALA A 246 16.32 -6.48 9.30
CA ALA A 246 15.06 -6.02 8.73
C ALA A 246 15.16 -5.89 7.21
N ILE A 247 16.24 -5.32 6.68
CA ILE A 247 16.50 -5.22 5.24
C ILE A 247 16.70 -6.61 4.62
N SER A 248 17.46 -7.51 5.27
CA SER A 248 17.64 -8.88 4.80
C SER A 248 16.31 -9.62 4.63
N ARG A 249 15.34 -9.39 5.54
CA ARG A 249 13.97 -9.93 5.40
C ARG A 249 13.25 -9.37 4.19
N LEU A 250 13.42 -8.07 3.89
CA LEU A 250 12.82 -7.46 2.69
C LEU A 250 13.42 -8.05 1.40
N LEU A 251 14.70 -8.44 1.44
CA LEU A 251 15.40 -9.14 0.35
C LEU A 251 14.99 -10.61 0.22
N ALA A 252 14.26 -11.16 1.19
CA ALA A 252 14.00 -12.60 1.35
C ALA A 252 15.30 -13.41 1.47
N GLU A 253 16.32 -12.86 2.13
CA GLU A 253 17.63 -13.46 2.32
C GLU A 253 17.96 -13.69 3.81
N THR A 254 18.97 -14.50 4.06
CA THR A 254 19.50 -14.69 5.41
C THR A 254 20.19 -13.41 5.91
N PRO A 255 20.30 -13.20 7.24
CA PRO A 255 20.97 -12.03 7.81
C PRO A 255 22.35 -11.79 7.22
N GLN A 256 22.58 -10.60 6.69
CA GLN A 256 23.83 -10.19 6.07
C GLN A 256 24.15 -8.72 6.34
N HIS A 257 25.39 -8.33 6.09
CA HIS A 257 25.81 -6.94 6.12
C HIS A 257 25.26 -6.20 4.90
N ILE A 258 24.72 -4.99 5.10
CA ILE A 258 24.16 -4.14 4.05
C ILE A 258 25.16 -3.02 3.72
N ASN A 259 25.65 -3.02 2.49
CA ASN A 259 26.51 -1.95 1.98
C ASN A 259 25.74 -0.64 1.88
N ARG A 260 26.35 0.45 2.33
CA ARG A 260 25.75 1.77 2.36
C ARG A 260 26.78 2.87 2.21
N SER A 261 26.36 4.01 1.68
CA SER A 261 27.18 5.20 1.56
C SER A 261 27.38 5.83 2.94
N TYR A 262 28.47 6.60 3.06
CA TYR A 262 28.74 7.34 4.28
C TYR A 262 27.69 8.45 4.49
N TRP A 263 27.39 8.75 5.76
CA TRP A 263 26.45 9.82 6.15
C TRP A 263 26.87 11.18 5.54
N GLY A 264 25.96 11.81 4.82
CA GLY A 264 26.21 13.08 4.14
C GLY A 264 26.83 12.98 2.73
N SER A 265 27.20 11.77 2.26
CA SER A 265 27.63 11.54 0.87
C SER A 265 26.44 11.21 -0.05
N SER A 266 25.36 10.68 0.51
CA SER A 266 24.11 10.38 -0.22
C SER A 266 23.19 11.60 -0.19
N ALA A 267 23.30 12.46 -1.19
CA ALA A 267 22.39 13.58 -1.34
C ALA A 267 21.01 13.08 -1.83
N LEU A 268 19.94 13.46 -1.15
CA LEU A 268 18.66 13.68 -1.80
C LEU A 268 18.86 14.70 -2.93
N PRO A 269 17.99 14.78 -3.97
CA PRO A 269 18.26 15.46 -5.23
C PRO A 269 19.01 16.78 -5.07
N GLU A 270 20.17 16.87 -5.70
CA GLU A 270 21.13 17.96 -5.49
C GLU A 270 20.62 19.29 -6.05
N HIS A 271 20.74 20.34 -5.23
CA HIS A 271 20.86 21.71 -5.73
C HIS A 271 22.34 22.13 -5.65
N PRO A 272 22.94 22.68 -6.72
CA PRO A 272 24.39 22.89 -6.82
C PRO A 272 25.00 23.88 -5.81
N ASP A 273 24.20 24.68 -5.12
CA ASP A 273 24.68 25.85 -4.37
C ASP A 273 24.55 25.74 -2.82
N SER A 274 24.20 24.57 -2.24
CA SER A 274 24.03 24.48 -0.79
C SER A 274 25.05 23.58 -0.11
N THR A 275 25.46 23.90 1.12
CA THR A 275 26.26 23.04 2.00
C THR A 275 25.48 21.76 2.36
N THR A 276 26.17 20.65 2.55
CA THR A 276 25.58 19.29 2.60
C THR A 276 24.36 19.12 3.52
N GLY A 277 24.34 19.79 4.69
CA GLY A 277 23.22 19.72 5.63
C GLY A 277 22.00 20.57 5.25
N GLN A 278 22.20 21.73 4.61
CA GLN A 278 21.09 22.60 4.15
C GLN A 278 20.41 22.04 2.89
N ARG A 279 21.13 21.28 2.06
CA ARG A 279 20.58 20.64 0.85
C ARG A 279 19.46 19.68 1.16
N MET A 280 19.57 18.94 2.25
CA MET A 280 18.59 17.94 2.66
C MET A 280 17.21 18.54 3.02
N PHE A 281 17.18 19.82 3.42
CA PHE A 281 15.96 20.49 3.91
C PHE A 281 15.44 21.57 2.98
N ASP A 282 16.00 21.74 1.78
CA ASP A 282 15.57 22.83 0.88
C ASP A 282 14.28 22.46 0.13
N THR A 283 13.17 22.57 0.86
CA THR A 283 11.82 22.32 0.34
C THR A 283 11.34 23.35 -0.68
N LYS A 284 12.09 24.47 -0.90
CA LYS A 284 11.73 25.47 -1.92
C LYS A 284 11.69 24.90 -3.33
N PHE A 285 12.38 23.79 -3.57
CA PHE A 285 12.43 23.11 -4.86
C PHE A 285 11.46 21.94 -4.97
N ILE A 286 10.78 21.57 -3.87
CA ILE A 286 9.77 20.51 -3.88
C ILE A 286 8.51 21.03 -4.58
N LYS A 287 8.28 20.55 -5.79
CA LYS A 287 7.06 20.84 -6.54
C LYS A 287 5.94 19.96 -6.05
N ILE A 288 4.99 20.54 -5.33
CA ILE A 288 3.87 19.80 -4.76
C ILE A 288 2.79 19.50 -5.81
N GLY A 289 2.64 20.36 -6.81
CA GLY A 289 1.63 20.25 -7.85
C GLY A 289 0.25 20.78 -7.41
N VAL A 290 -0.72 20.70 -8.32
CA VAL A 290 -2.12 21.10 -8.04
C VAL A 290 -2.79 20.02 -7.22
N PRO A 291 -3.49 20.35 -6.10
CA PRO A 291 -4.09 19.38 -5.20
C PRO A 291 -4.95 18.31 -5.88
N ALA A 292 -5.75 18.71 -6.87
CA ALA A 292 -6.63 17.80 -7.60
C ALA A 292 -5.87 16.76 -8.45
N GLU A 293 -4.79 17.17 -9.13
CA GLU A 293 -3.97 16.28 -9.97
C GLU A 293 -3.18 15.28 -9.13
N VAL A 294 -2.62 15.75 -8.02
CA VAL A 294 -1.86 14.89 -7.10
C VAL A 294 -2.77 13.82 -6.49
N LEU A 295 -3.96 14.23 -6.02
CA LEU A 295 -4.90 13.29 -5.42
C LEU A 295 -5.42 12.26 -6.44
N GLN A 296 -5.64 12.62 -7.70
CA GLN A 296 -6.04 11.67 -8.75
C GLN A 296 -4.98 10.62 -9.06
N ASN A 297 -3.70 10.94 -8.91
CA ASN A 297 -2.60 10.04 -9.18
C ASN A 297 -2.30 9.08 -8.02
N ARG A 298 -2.79 9.37 -6.81
CA ARG A 298 -2.56 8.51 -5.64
C ARG A 298 -3.20 7.15 -5.80
N PRO A 299 -2.41 6.07 -5.56
CA PRO A 299 -2.92 4.72 -5.76
C PRO A 299 -4.02 4.34 -4.76
N ASP A 300 -4.01 4.85 -3.51
CA ASP A 300 -5.06 4.60 -2.51
C ASP A 300 -6.42 5.19 -2.93
N ILE A 301 -6.44 6.38 -3.52
CA ILE A 301 -7.66 7.00 -4.04
C ILE A 301 -8.17 6.24 -5.28
N ARG A 302 -7.25 5.83 -6.17
CA ARG A 302 -7.61 4.98 -7.33
C ARG A 302 -8.19 3.65 -6.88
N LEU A 303 -7.60 3.03 -5.84
CA LEU A 303 -8.11 1.80 -5.26
C LEU A 303 -9.53 1.96 -4.71
N ALA A 304 -9.78 3.02 -3.96
CA ALA A 304 -11.11 3.33 -3.41
C ALA A 304 -12.14 3.59 -4.53
N ASN A 305 -11.75 4.28 -5.61
CA ASN A 305 -12.62 4.50 -6.76
C ASN A 305 -12.98 3.19 -7.48
N PHE A 306 -12.01 2.28 -7.70
CA PHE A 306 -12.29 0.98 -8.31
C PHE A 306 -13.11 0.06 -7.39
N ALA A 307 -13.00 0.20 -6.07
CA ALA A 307 -13.87 -0.50 -5.13
C ALA A 307 -15.33 -0.01 -5.20
N MET A 308 -15.54 1.29 -5.39
CA MET A 308 -16.88 1.85 -5.65
C MET A 308 -17.43 1.36 -6.99
N GLU A 309 -16.61 1.32 -8.05
CA GLU A 309 -17.00 0.81 -9.35
C GLU A 309 -17.45 -0.66 -9.27
N GLU A 310 -16.70 -1.50 -8.56
CA GLU A 310 -17.08 -2.89 -8.31
C GLU A 310 -18.42 -2.98 -7.60
N ALA A 311 -18.61 -2.23 -6.51
CA ALA A 311 -19.86 -2.23 -5.73
C ALA A 311 -21.05 -1.76 -6.55
N PHE A 312 -20.88 -0.72 -7.36
CA PHE A 312 -21.91 -0.28 -8.31
C PHE A 312 -22.35 -1.40 -9.24
N TYR A 313 -21.40 -2.11 -9.89
CA TYR A 313 -21.75 -3.21 -10.77
C TYR A 313 -22.36 -4.40 -10.02
N ASN A 314 -21.94 -4.68 -8.79
CA ASN A 314 -22.56 -5.68 -7.93
C ASN A 314 -23.99 -5.31 -7.55
N THR A 315 -24.29 -4.03 -7.29
CA THR A 315 -25.64 -3.52 -7.05
C THR A 315 -26.52 -3.71 -8.28
N GLN A 316 -26.00 -3.40 -9.50
CA GLN A 316 -26.73 -3.62 -10.74
C GLN A 316 -26.97 -5.12 -11.03
N ALA A 317 -25.99 -5.99 -10.72
CA ALA A 317 -26.16 -7.44 -10.84
C ALA A 317 -27.22 -7.99 -9.87
N ALA A 318 -27.23 -7.48 -8.62
CA ALA A 318 -28.25 -7.83 -7.63
C ALA A 318 -29.64 -7.31 -8.02
N ARG A 319 -29.75 -6.13 -8.64
CA ARG A 319 -30.99 -5.60 -9.22
C ARG A 319 -31.50 -6.47 -10.37
N ALA A 320 -30.59 -7.01 -11.21
CA ALA A 320 -30.96 -7.92 -12.28
C ALA A 320 -31.67 -9.17 -11.82
N ALA A 321 -31.42 -9.64 -10.58
CA ALA A 321 -32.08 -10.81 -10.00
C ALA A 321 -33.60 -10.64 -9.75
N PHE A 322 -34.15 -9.44 -9.81
CA PHE A 322 -35.62 -9.20 -9.77
C PHE A 322 -36.31 -9.52 -11.10
N PHE A 323 -35.58 -9.67 -12.19
CA PHE A 323 -36.09 -9.87 -13.53
C PHE A 323 -36.00 -11.35 -13.92
N PRO A 324 -36.77 -11.78 -14.97
CA PRO A 324 -36.71 -13.17 -15.43
C PRO A 324 -35.32 -13.56 -15.94
N SER A 325 -34.87 -14.75 -15.59
CA SER A 325 -33.69 -15.37 -16.24
C SER A 325 -34.12 -16.20 -17.45
N ILE A 326 -33.34 -16.13 -18.51
CA ILE A 326 -33.54 -16.90 -19.73
C ILE A 326 -32.38 -17.89 -19.86
N THR A 327 -32.68 -19.18 -19.83
CA THR A 327 -31.68 -20.24 -20.00
C THR A 327 -32.01 -21.07 -21.22
N LEU A 328 -30.98 -21.35 -22.04
CA LEU A 328 -31.04 -22.31 -23.16
C LEU A 328 -30.37 -23.60 -22.73
N GLN A 329 -31.07 -24.70 -22.89
CA GLN A 329 -30.56 -26.02 -22.58
C GLN A 329 -30.64 -26.91 -23.83
N GLY A 330 -29.57 -27.64 -24.10
CA GLY A 330 -29.51 -28.63 -25.16
C GLY A 330 -29.04 -29.95 -24.57
N VAL A 331 -29.62 -31.04 -25.03
CA VAL A 331 -29.17 -32.37 -24.67
C VAL A 331 -29.03 -33.20 -25.95
N ALA A 332 -27.84 -33.76 -26.15
CA ALA A 332 -27.56 -34.71 -27.24
C ALA A 332 -26.90 -35.95 -26.62
N GLY A 333 -27.36 -37.15 -26.97
CA GLY A 333 -26.77 -38.37 -26.40
C GLY A 333 -27.47 -39.65 -26.78
N TRP A 334 -27.17 -40.69 -26.05
CA TRP A 334 -27.76 -42.01 -26.23
C TRP A 334 -28.44 -42.46 -24.96
N THR A 335 -29.59 -43.12 -25.12
CA THR A 335 -30.38 -43.72 -24.00
C THR A 335 -30.99 -45.04 -24.41
N ASN A 336 -31.05 -46.02 -23.53
CA ASN A 336 -31.80 -47.24 -23.72
C ASN A 336 -33.15 -47.25 -22.99
N ARG A 337 -33.67 -46.15 -22.58
CA ARG A 337 -34.83 -45.81 -21.74
C ARG A 337 -35.69 -46.96 -21.19
N GLU A 338 -35.78 -48.08 -21.92
CA GLU A 338 -36.38 -49.36 -21.50
C GLU A 338 -35.74 -50.48 -22.28
N GLY A 339 -34.99 -51.37 -21.61
CA GLY A 339 -34.59 -52.66 -22.20
C GLY A 339 -33.15 -52.79 -22.67
N THR A 340 -32.90 -53.90 -23.37
CA THR A 340 -31.59 -54.47 -23.67
C THR A 340 -30.93 -53.96 -24.96
N VAL A 341 -31.43 -52.91 -25.59
CA VAL A 341 -30.94 -52.45 -26.87
C VAL A 341 -29.61 -51.69 -26.73
N ASN A 342 -28.56 -52.23 -27.33
CA ASN A 342 -27.25 -51.60 -27.37
C ASN A 342 -26.74 -51.61 -28.83
N PRO A 343 -26.32 -50.48 -29.43
CA PRO A 343 -26.41 -49.11 -28.86
C PRO A 343 -27.84 -48.60 -28.77
N GLY A 344 -28.14 -47.80 -27.73
CA GLY A 344 -29.45 -47.17 -27.51
C GLY A 344 -29.82 -46.18 -28.62
N LYS A 345 -30.95 -45.53 -28.45
CA LYS A 345 -31.45 -44.52 -29.39
C LYS A 345 -30.78 -43.16 -29.13
N ILE A 346 -30.60 -42.39 -30.18
CA ILE A 346 -30.15 -41.00 -30.08
C ILE A 346 -31.24 -40.16 -29.43
N LEU A 347 -30.85 -39.41 -28.39
CA LEU A 347 -31.68 -38.40 -27.74
C LEU A 347 -31.21 -37.02 -28.18
N LEU A 348 -32.11 -36.24 -28.76
CA LEU A 348 -31.90 -34.82 -29.03
C LEU A 348 -33.01 -34.03 -28.38
N ASN A 349 -32.66 -33.06 -27.53
CA ASN A 349 -33.62 -32.16 -26.91
C ASN A 349 -33.03 -30.75 -26.87
N ALA A 350 -33.83 -29.74 -27.20
CA ALA A 350 -33.48 -28.35 -27.05
C ALA A 350 -34.64 -27.64 -26.34
N MET A 351 -34.36 -26.90 -25.28
CA MET A 351 -35.33 -26.24 -24.48
C MET A 351 -34.86 -24.82 -24.16
N ALA A 352 -35.76 -23.84 -24.30
CA ALA A 352 -35.59 -22.50 -23.74
C ALA A 352 -36.51 -22.35 -22.53
N SER A 353 -35.97 -21.94 -21.42
CA SER A 353 -36.77 -21.68 -20.22
C SER A 353 -36.65 -20.22 -19.78
N LEU A 354 -37.78 -19.65 -19.36
CA LEU A 354 -37.87 -18.33 -18.76
C LEU A 354 -38.33 -18.54 -17.32
N THR A 355 -37.51 -18.17 -16.36
CA THR A 355 -37.82 -18.33 -14.94
C THR A 355 -37.91 -16.98 -14.26
N GLN A 356 -39.10 -16.64 -13.73
CA GLN A 356 -39.33 -15.43 -12.96
C GLN A 356 -39.57 -15.80 -11.49
N PRO A 357 -38.73 -15.38 -10.54
CA PRO A 357 -38.99 -15.59 -9.12
C PRO A 357 -40.15 -14.68 -8.68
N ILE A 358 -41.27 -15.31 -8.22
CA ILE A 358 -42.43 -14.60 -7.69
C ILE A 358 -42.27 -14.38 -6.17
N PHE A 359 -41.80 -15.40 -5.47
CA PHE A 359 -41.55 -15.35 -4.04
C PHE A 359 -40.27 -16.12 -3.67
N ALA A 360 -39.22 -15.39 -3.35
CA ALA A 360 -37.92 -15.92 -2.98
C ALA A 360 -37.61 -15.72 -1.48
N ARG A 361 -38.60 -15.79 -0.62
CA ARG A 361 -38.46 -15.66 0.87
C ARG A 361 -37.68 -14.39 1.29
N GLY A 362 -37.76 -13.32 0.51
CA GLY A 362 -37.06 -12.07 0.79
C GLY A 362 -35.59 -12.01 0.39
N THR A 363 -34.98 -13.13 -0.05
CA THR A 363 -33.54 -13.22 -0.32
C THR A 363 -33.07 -12.22 -1.39
N ILE A 364 -33.82 -12.09 -2.50
CA ILE A 364 -33.47 -11.13 -3.58
C ILE A 364 -33.47 -9.69 -3.06
N LYS A 365 -34.53 -9.33 -2.30
CA LYS A 365 -34.64 -7.99 -1.70
C LYS A 365 -33.52 -7.72 -0.70
N ALA A 366 -33.17 -8.71 0.14
CA ALA A 366 -32.09 -8.60 1.10
C ALA A 366 -30.73 -8.42 0.41
N ASN A 367 -30.42 -9.25 -0.60
CA ASN A 367 -29.16 -9.17 -1.35
C ASN A 367 -29.00 -7.83 -2.05
N HIS A 368 -30.06 -7.32 -2.69
CA HIS A 368 -30.04 -6.01 -3.32
C HIS A 368 -29.84 -4.88 -2.28
N LYS A 369 -30.52 -4.95 -1.12
CA LYS A 369 -30.34 -3.98 -0.04
C LYS A 369 -28.93 -4.00 0.54
N ILE A 370 -28.34 -5.21 0.72
CA ILE A 370 -26.94 -5.37 1.15
C ILE A 370 -26.00 -4.73 0.14
N ALA A 371 -26.20 -4.99 -1.17
CA ALA A 371 -25.35 -4.41 -2.20
C ALA A 371 -25.42 -2.86 -2.20
N GLN A 372 -26.63 -2.29 -2.08
CA GLN A 372 -26.80 -0.83 -1.97
C GLN A 372 -26.10 -0.23 -0.74
N LEU A 373 -26.21 -0.91 0.41
CA LEU A 373 -25.55 -0.43 1.64
C LEU A 373 -24.02 -0.56 1.54
N THR A 374 -23.53 -1.58 0.85
CA THR A 374 -22.09 -1.73 0.57
C THR A 374 -21.57 -0.63 -0.34
N GLU A 375 -22.34 -0.28 -1.38
CA GLU A 375 -22.01 0.84 -2.28
C GLU A 375 -21.97 2.17 -1.53
N GLU A 376 -22.98 2.45 -0.67
CA GLU A 376 -23.02 3.65 0.17
C GLU A 376 -21.85 3.71 1.16
N ASP A 377 -21.49 2.59 1.80
CA ASP A 377 -20.35 2.50 2.71
C ASP A 377 -19.02 2.80 1.99
N LEU A 378 -18.81 2.24 0.80
CA LEU A 378 -17.62 2.49 0.00
C LEU A 378 -17.54 3.93 -0.51
N GLN A 379 -18.69 4.57 -0.80
CA GLN A 379 -18.73 5.98 -1.14
C GLN A 379 -18.26 6.85 0.03
N ARG A 380 -18.67 6.54 1.25
CA ARG A 380 -18.22 7.25 2.45
C ARG A 380 -16.71 7.01 2.70
N LYS A 381 -16.24 5.78 2.51
CA LYS A 381 -14.82 5.44 2.61
C LYS A 381 -13.96 6.16 1.58
N TYR A 382 -14.45 6.31 0.35
CA TYR A 382 -13.77 7.10 -0.67
C TYR A 382 -13.56 8.55 -0.22
N VAL A 383 -14.61 9.20 0.28
CA VAL A 383 -14.51 10.58 0.79
C VAL A 383 -13.49 10.66 1.94
N GLN A 384 -13.52 9.69 2.87
CA GLN A 384 -12.56 9.63 3.97
C GLN A 384 -11.13 9.46 3.46
N THR A 385 -10.90 8.57 2.48
CA THR A 385 -9.57 8.37 1.87
C THR A 385 -9.03 9.67 1.26
N VAL A 386 -9.88 10.46 0.62
CA VAL A 386 -9.49 11.78 0.06
C VAL A 386 -9.09 12.75 1.17
N ILE A 387 -9.85 12.79 2.28
CA ILE A 387 -9.54 13.64 3.42
C ILE A 387 -8.21 13.20 4.08
N ASP A 388 -8.03 11.89 4.29
CA ASP A 388 -6.82 11.34 4.90
C ASP A 388 -5.59 11.61 4.03
N ALA A 389 -5.74 11.52 2.70
CA ALA A 389 -4.69 11.85 1.76
C ALA A 389 -4.25 13.31 1.85
N GLY A 390 -5.21 14.24 1.96
CA GLY A 390 -4.92 15.66 2.17
C GLY A 390 -4.19 15.93 3.49
N ASN A 391 -4.64 15.30 4.58
CA ASN A 391 -4.00 15.41 5.88
C ASN A 391 -2.57 14.86 5.89
N GLN A 392 -2.31 13.72 5.25
CA GLN A 392 -0.97 13.14 5.12
C GLN A 392 0.01 14.07 4.41
N VAL A 393 -0.42 14.73 3.33
CA VAL A 393 0.43 15.72 2.63
C VAL A 393 0.73 16.92 3.54
N ASN A 394 -0.29 17.44 4.25
CA ASN A 394 -0.13 18.56 5.15
C ASN A 394 0.80 18.23 6.34
N GLU A 395 0.67 17.05 6.93
CA GLU A 395 1.53 16.56 8.01
C GLU A 395 2.98 16.39 7.54
N ALA A 396 3.20 15.74 6.39
CA ALA A 396 4.54 15.58 5.84
C ALA A 396 5.22 16.91 5.51
N LEU A 397 4.47 17.92 5.06
CA LEU A 397 4.99 19.27 4.85
C LEU A 397 5.38 19.94 6.17
N ALA A 398 4.54 19.84 7.19
CA ALA A 398 4.84 20.39 8.51
C ALA A 398 6.10 19.75 9.13
N ASP A 399 6.26 18.43 8.96
CA ASP A 399 7.43 17.70 9.42
C ASP A 399 8.71 18.15 8.69
N CYS A 400 8.64 18.37 7.35
CA CYS A 400 9.76 18.91 6.58
C CYS A 400 10.17 20.30 7.08
N GLN A 401 9.20 21.18 7.33
CA GLN A 401 9.46 22.53 7.86
C GLN A 401 10.07 22.47 9.25
N ALA A 402 9.48 21.69 10.15
CA ALA A 402 9.98 21.53 11.52
C ALA A 402 11.41 20.97 11.55
N ALA A 403 11.72 19.97 10.72
CA ALA A 403 13.07 19.42 10.66
C ALA A 403 14.09 20.45 10.15
N ARG A 404 13.71 21.28 9.17
CA ARG A 404 14.54 22.36 8.62
C ARG A 404 14.80 23.45 9.68
N GLU A 405 13.77 23.91 10.37
CA GLU A 405 13.93 24.94 11.42
C GLU A 405 14.81 24.44 12.56
N LYS A 406 14.56 23.21 13.04
CA LYS A 406 15.37 22.58 14.09
C LYS A 406 16.82 22.38 13.68
N TYR A 407 17.11 22.12 12.41
CA TYR A 407 18.48 21.94 11.92
C TYR A 407 19.34 23.16 12.18
N ALA A 408 18.84 24.35 11.90
CA ALA A 408 19.58 25.60 12.13
C ALA A 408 19.93 25.80 13.63
N TYR A 409 18.99 25.42 14.52
CA TYR A 409 19.22 25.52 15.97
C TYR A 409 20.21 24.45 16.48
N TYR A 410 20.05 23.20 16.08
CA TYR A 410 20.96 22.12 16.48
C TYR A 410 22.39 22.35 15.97
N HIS A 411 22.53 22.76 14.72
CA HIS A 411 23.84 23.06 14.14
C HIS A 411 24.55 24.16 14.91
N ARG A 412 23.84 25.28 15.19
CA ARG A 412 24.40 26.36 16.02
C ARG A 412 24.70 25.91 17.45
N GLN A 413 23.86 25.07 18.03
CA GLN A 413 24.07 24.50 19.37
C GLN A 413 25.36 23.68 19.43
N VAL A 414 25.62 22.82 18.43
CA VAL A 414 26.83 22.00 18.36
C VAL A 414 28.08 22.90 18.24
N GLU A 415 28.03 23.95 17.39
CA GLU A 415 29.15 24.91 17.28
C GLU A 415 29.47 25.57 18.62
N VAL A 416 28.45 26.17 19.29
CA VAL A 416 28.63 26.89 20.56
C VAL A 416 29.10 25.94 21.67
N LEU A 417 28.56 24.72 21.72
CA LEU A 417 28.98 23.74 22.73
C LEU A 417 30.40 23.20 22.47
N ARG A 418 30.82 23.12 21.20
CA ARG A 418 32.20 22.79 20.88
C ARG A 418 33.17 23.87 21.33
N GLU A 419 32.85 25.15 21.10
CA GLU A 419 33.64 26.27 21.59
C GLU A 419 33.67 26.28 23.13
N ALA A 420 32.54 26.05 23.79
CA ALA A 420 32.45 25.96 25.23
C ALA A 420 33.28 24.81 25.80
N TYR A 421 33.25 23.64 25.18
CA TYR A 421 34.08 22.51 25.59
C TYR A 421 35.58 22.83 25.51
N ILE A 422 36.03 23.39 24.35
CA ILE A 422 37.46 23.76 24.18
C ILE A 422 37.87 24.79 25.21
N GLY A 423 37.09 25.87 25.38
CA GLY A 423 37.39 26.91 26.33
C GLY A 423 37.40 26.43 27.80
N THR A 424 36.46 25.54 28.18
CA THR A 424 36.41 24.99 29.55
C THR A 424 37.61 24.08 29.83
N HIS A 425 38.04 23.30 28.82
CA HIS A 425 39.24 22.46 28.90
C HIS A 425 40.53 23.31 29.10
N GLU A 426 40.68 24.38 28.30
CA GLU A 426 41.80 25.31 28.45
C GLU A 426 41.82 26.01 29.84
N LEU A 427 40.64 26.38 30.34
CA LEU A 427 40.51 26.96 31.68
C LEU A 427 40.88 25.95 32.79
N MET A 428 40.54 24.68 32.64
CA MET A 428 40.92 23.62 33.55
C MET A 428 42.43 23.39 33.57
N ASP A 429 43.09 23.37 32.42
CA ASP A 429 44.54 23.23 32.30
C ASP A 429 45.26 24.40 32.99
N ASN A 430 44.67 25.59 33.02
CA ASN A 430 45.17 26.76 33.70
C ASN A 430 44.72 26.88 35.18
N GLY A 431 44.03 25.85 35.70
CA GLY A 431 43.56 25.82 37.10
C GLY A 431 42.44 26.81 37.42
N LYS A 432 41.70 27.31 36.40
CA LYS A 432 40.61 28.30 36.53
C LYS A 432 39.22 27.69 36.40
N SER A 433 39.12 26.41 36.06
CA SER A 433 37.88 25.64 35.97
C SER A 433 38.06 24.29 36.68
N ASN A 434 36.98 23.59 36.94
CA ASN A 434 36.98 22.29 37.57
C ASN A 434 36.57 21.19 36.55
N TYR A 435 36.89 19.94 36.85
CA TYR A 435 36.60 18.80 35.99
C TYR A 435 35.10 18.63 35.68
N LEU A 436 34.22 19.01 36.65
CA LEU A 436 32.77 18.88 36.49
C LEU A 436 32.23 19.80 35.39
N GLU A 437 32.81 20.98 35.23
CA GLU A 437 32.43 21.91 34.15
C GLU A 437 32.86 21.33 32.80
N VAL A 438 34.04 20.71 32.68
CA VAL A 438 34.52 20.04 31.48
C VAL A 438 33.62 18.85 31.13
N LEU A 439 33.32 17.98 32.10
CA LEU A 439 32.43 16.84 31.93
C LEU A 439 31.03 17.27 31.44
N THR A 440 30.46 18.30 32.08
CA THR A 440 29.16 18.85 31.68
C THR A 440 29.17 19.39 30.25
N ALA A 441 30.24 20.08 29.85
CA ALA A 441 30.40 20.59 28.49
C ALA A 441 30.53 19.44 27.48
N GLN A 442 31.29 18.38 27.81
CA GLN A 442 31.43 17.17 26.99
C GLN A 442 30.10 16.44 26.80
N GLU A 443 29.36 16.19 27.88
CA GLU A 443 28.04 15.54 27.82
C GLU A 443 27.04 16.36 27.01
N SER A 444 27.04 17.69 27.20
CA SER A 444 26.17 18.57 26.44
C SER A 444 26.49 18.56 24.94
N LEU A 445 27.79 18.59 24.59
CA LEU A 445 28.22 18.50 23.19
C LEU A 445 27.83 17.15 22.56
N LEU A 446 28.08 16.03 23.25
CA LEU A 446 27.68 14.70 22.77
C LEU A 446 26.18 14.64 22.50
N ASN A 447 25.36 15.08 23.45
CA ASN A 447 23.90 15.08 23.30
C ASN A 447 23.42 15.98 22.15
N ALA A 448 24.06 17.13 21.94
CA ALA A 448 23.75 18.02 20.84
C ALA A 448 24.11 17.40 19.48
N GLN A 449 25.27 16.75 19.36
CA GLN A 449 25.68 16.06 18.12
C GLN A 449 24.75 14.89 17.78
N LEU A 450 24.36 14.07 18.77
CA LEU A 450 23.41 12.98 18.56
C LEU A 450 22.02 13.51 18.18
N SER A 451 21.59 14.65 18.73
CA SER A 451 20.32 15.31 18.42
C SER A 451 20.33 15.91 17.01
N GLU A 452 21.42 16.53 16.58
CA GLU A 452 21.61 17.03 15.22
C GLU A 452 21.50 15.89 14.21
N ALA A 453 22.23 14.78 14.42
CA ALA A 453 22.17 13.59 13.57
C ALA A 453 20.76 13.02 13.47
N LEU A 454 20.06 12.89 14.60
CA LEU A 454 18.68 12.42 14.63
C LEU A 454 17.74 13.37 13.86
N ASN A 455 17.92 14.67 13.99
CA ASN A 455 17.09 15.65 13.28
C ASN A 455 17.31 15.58 11.75
N MET A 456 18.54 15.34 11.30
CA MET A 456 18.82 15.11 9.88
C MET A 456 18.10 13.86 9.35
N TYR A 457 18.12 12.77 10.11
CA TYR A 457 17.37 11.58 9.78
C TYR A 457 15.84 11.83 9.72
N ASN A 458 15.30 12.55 10.70
CA ASN A 458 13.88 12.90 10.72
C ASN A 458 13.49 13.74 9.48
N GLY A 459 14.37 14.62 9.03
CA GLY A 459 14.19 15.36 7.77
C GLY A 459 14.16 14.47 6.54
N ALA A 460 15.05 13.49 6.44
CA ALA A 460 15.02 12.50 5.37
C ALA A 460 13.72 11.70 5.38
N GLN A 461 13.26 11.26 6.56
CA GLN A 461 11.97 10.58 6.73
C GLN A 461 10.79 11.44 6.27
N ALA A 462 10.76 12.71 6.65
CA ALA A 462 9.70 13.64 6.26
C ALA A 462 9.64 13.84 4.74
N ILE A 463 10.79 13.94 4.08
CA ILE A 463 10.87 14.08 2.61
C ILE A 463 10.40 12.79 1.91
N ILE A 464 10.78 11.61 2.41
CA ILE A 464 10.29 10.33 1.89
C ILE A 464 8.77 10.22 2.09
N ALA A 465 8.26 10.58 3.26
CA ALA A 465 6.84 10.59 3.56
C ALA A 465 6.08 11.53 2.61
N LEU A 466 6.61 12.72 2.35
CA LEU A 466 6.04 13.68 1.39
C LEU A 466 6.01 13.11 -0.03
N TYR A 467 7.10 12.48 -0.48
CA TYR A 467 7.17 11.85 -1.80
C TYR A 467 6.07 10.80 -1.98
N ILE A 468 5.88 9.92 -0.99
CA ILE A 468 4.82 8.89 -1.01
C ILE A 468 3.43 9.53 -0.88
N ALA A 469 3.25 10.52 0.00
CA ALA A 469 1.98 11.22 0.18
C ALA A 469 1.51 11.94 -1.09
N LEU A 470 2.44 12.34 -1.95
CA LEU A 470 2.15 12.90 -3.28
C LEU A 470 1.88 11.83 -4.36
N GLY A 471 1.99 10.55 -4.05
CA GLY A 471 1.76 9.43 -4.97
C GLY A 471 3.00 8.93 -5.70
N GLY A 472 4.20 9.27 -5.21
CA GLY A 472 5.47 8.77 -5.74
C GLY A 472 5.74 7.30 -5.42
N GLY A 473 6.79 6.72 -6.02
CA GLY A 473 7.24 5.36 -5.75
C GLY A 473 6.49 4.25 -6.51
N THR A 474 5.50 4.58 -7.31
CA THR A 474 4.72 3.61 -8.13
C THR A 474 5.39 3.25 -9.45
N LYS A 475 6.33 4.08 -9.92
CA LYS A 475 7.02 3.95 -11.23
C LYS A 475 8.48 3.60 -11.07
#